data_5b01d2f16eaaea5f81b920d80e21508d
#
_entry.id   5b01d2f16eaaea5f81b920d80e21508d
#
_cell.length_a   1.000
_cell.length_b   1.000
_cell.length_c   1.000
_cell.angle_alpha   90.00
_cell.angle_beta   90.00
_cell.angle_gamma   90.00
#
_symmetry.space_group_name_H-M   'P 1'
#
loop_
_entity.id
_entity.type
_entity.pdbx_description
1 polymer ?
#
loop_
_entity_poly.entity_id
_entity_poly.type
_entity_poly.pdbx_seq_one_letter_code
_entity_poly.pdbx_strand_id
1 'polypeptide(L)'
;DWEFLHPEPSGSVQGWRELEEHYRVLVLADPGAGKTFEAKDRATKLREKGAKAFFIRIEAIDAAFQGAFEVGTSEEFEEWLASEGEAFFFLDSVDEAQLGTPRALEDAIQVFGARIQVARERARIIITSREDAWQALSDRTLVEQYLPHGAPVDAQEGALKDSNEAESDGVLKIY
;
A
#
# COMPACT_ATOMS: atom_id res chain seq x y z
N ASP A 1 5.65 10.02 -3.11
CA ASP A 1 5.18 10.46 -1.80
C ASP A 1 3.97 9.62 -1.40
N TRP A 2 3.96 9.15 -0.16
CA TRP A 2 2.81 8.46 0.41
C TRP A 2 1.81 9.51 0.84
N GLU A 3 0.58 9.43 0.33
CA GLU A 3 -0.50 10.28 0.80
C GLU A 3 -1.15 9.66 2.04
N PHE A 4 -0.99 10.35 3.15
CA PHE A 4 -1.62 10.07 4.42
C PHE A 4 -2.82 10.99 4.51
N LEU A 5 -4.02 10.48 4.22
CA LEU A 5 -5.23 11.28 4.25
C LEU A 5 -5.86 11.21 5.64
N HIS A 6 -5.93 12.33 6.34
CA HIS A 6 -6.73 12.45 7.57
C HIS A 6 -8.18 12.73 7.22
N PRO A 7 -9.14 12.09 7.88
CA PRO A 7 -10.50 12.61 7.84
C PRO A 7 -10.51 13.97 8.55
N GLU A 8 -10.88 15.01 7.80
CA GLU A 8 -11.30 16.26 8.40
C GLU A 8 -12.44 15.98 9.40
N PRO A 9 -12.54 16.74 10.52
CA PRO A 9 -13.59 16.58 11.52
C PRO A 9 -15.01 16.73 10.97
N SER A 10 -15.16 17.09 9.70
CA SER A 10 -16.43 17.31 9.00
C SER A 10 -16.93 16.11 8.20
N GLY A 11 -16.36 14.90 8.37
CA GLY A 11 -17.01 13.67 7.94
C GLY A 11 -17.17 13.45 6.44
N SER A 12 -16.26 13.94 5.59
CA SER A 12 -16.24 13.49 4.20
C SER A 12 -15.62 12.08 4.14
N VAL A 13 -16.45 11.08 3.98
CA VAL A 13 -16.02 9.71 3.66
C VAL A 13 -15.39 9.77 2.27
N GLN A 14 -14.09 9.70 2.19
CA GLN A 14 -13.40 9.55 0.90
C GLN A 14 -13.79 8.19 0.31
N GLY A 15 -14.36 8.23 -0.88
CA GLY A 15 -14.76 7.01 -1.58
C GLY A 15 -13.55 6.31 -2.21
N TRP A 16 -13.66 5.01 -2.46
CA TRP A 16 -12.63 4.21 -3.15
C TRP A 16 -12.13 4.83 -4.46
N ARG A 17 -12.97 5.59 -5.16
CA ARG A 17 -12.57 6.27 -6.40
C ARG A 17 -11.49 7.32 -6.17
N GLU A 18 -11.57 8.03 -5.06
CA GLU A 18 -10.62 9.04 -4.66
C GLU A 18 -9.29 8.39 -4.25
N LEU A 19 -9.36 7.27 -3.48
CA LEU A 19 -8.17 6.49 -3.10
C LEU A 19 -7.44 5.92 -4.33
N GLU A 20 -8.16 5.56 -5.39
CA GLU A 20 -7.59 5.02 -6.62
C GLU A 20 -6.85 6.05 -7.48
N GLU A 21 -7.02 7.34 -7.22
CA GLU A 21 -6.29 8.41 -7.90
C GLU A 21 -4.84 8.53 -7.39
N HIS A 22 -4.56 7.99 -6.19
CA HIS A 22 -3.25 8.03 -5.56
C HIS A 22 -2.42 6.77 -5.82
N TYR A 23 -1.10 6.93 -5.89
CA TYR A 23 -0.19 5.79 -6.12
C TYR A 23 0.15 5.03 -4.85
N ARG A 24 0.09 5.69 -3.69
CA ARG A 24 0.42 5.11 -2.38
C ARG A 24 -0.60 5.56 -1.36
N VAL A 25 -1.35 4.62 -0.82
CA VAL A 25 -2.43 4.88 0.13
C VAL A 25 -2.33 3.94 1.32
N LEU A 26 -2.45 4.48 2.51
CA LEU A 26 -2.65 3.72 3.73
C LEU A 26 -4.06 3.94 4.26
N VAL A 27 -4.79 2.86 4.43
CA VAL A 27 -6.15 2.84 4.98
C VAL A 27 -6.11 2.26 6.39
N LEU A 28 -6.39 3.09 7.39
CA LEU A 28 -6.51 2.68 8.78
C LEU A 28 -7.99 2.63 9.17
N ALA A 29 -8.43 1.56 9.79
CA ALA A 29 -9.80 1.44 10.29
C ALA A 29 -9.88 0.48 11.48
N ASP A 30 -10.95 0.62 12.26
CA ASP A 30 -11.20 -0.21 13.42
C ASP A 30 -11.33 -1.70 13.10
N PRO A 31 -11.06 -2.59 14.07
CA PRO A 31 -11.32 -4.02 13.93
C PRO A 31 -12.79 -4.27 13.55
N GLY A 32 -13.02 -5.12 12.56
CA GLY A 32 -14.39 -5.47 12.14
C GLY A 32 -15.07 -4.43 11.22
N ALA A 33 -14.41 -3.33 10.84
CA ALA A 33 -14.95 -2.33 9.91
C ALA A 33 -15.15 -2.85 8.46
N GLY A 34 -14.81 -4.11 8.17
CA GLY A 34 -15.01 -4.71 6.84
C GLY A 34 -13.90 -4.42 5.81
N LYS A 35 -12.76 -3.86 6.21
CA LYS A 35 -11.63 -3.49 5.32
C LYS A 35 -11.25 -4.58 4.32
N THR A 36 -11.01 -5.78 4.82
CA THR A 36 -10.62 -6.95 4.00
C THR A 36 -11.67 -7.24 2.92
N PHE A 37 -12.95 -7.24 3.32
CA PHE A 37 -14.05 -7.49 2.38
C PHE A 37 -14.13 -6.40 1.32
N GLU A 38 -14.08 -5.13 1.73
CA GLU A 38 -14.17 -3.99 0.81
C GLU A 38 -12.97 -3.91 -0.14
N ALA A 39 -11.75 -4.11 0.36
CA ALA A 39 -10.54 -4.11 -0.46
C ALA A 39 -10.56 -5.25 -1.50
N LYS A 40 -11.00 -6.45 -1.09
CA LYS A 40 -11.15 -7.60 -1.99
C LYS A 40 -12.25 -7.39 -3.03
N ASP A 41 -13.41 -6.86 -2.62
CA ASP A 41 -14.51 -6.50 -3.52
C ASP A 41 -14.06 -5.42 -4.52
N ARG A 42 -13.28 -4.45 -4.05
CA ARG A 42 -12.77 -3.39 -4.91
C ARG A 42 -11.78 -3.91 -5.95
N ALA A 43 -10.84 -4.76 -5.57
CA ALA A 43 -9.95 -5.43 -6.51
C ALA A 43 -10.72 -6.19 -7.59
N THR A 44 -11.76 -6.93 -7.18
CA THR A 44 -12.65 -7.67 -8.10
C THR A 44 -13.36 -6.72 -9.07
N LYS A 45 -13.96 -5.64 -8.57
CA LYS A 45 -14.67 -4.64 -9.39
C LYS A 45 -13.76 -3.91 -10.39
N LEU A 46 -12.52 -3.65 -10.03
CA LEU A 46 -11.53 -3.08 -10.94
C LEU A 46 -11.20 -4.05 -12.08
N ARG A 47 -11.05 -5.33 -11.78
CA ARG A 47 -10.84 -6.38 -12.78
C ARG A 47 -12.02 -6.53 -13.74
N GLU A 48 -13.25 -6.48 -13.25
CA GLU A 48 -14.47 -6.47 -14.07
C GLU A 48 -14.53 -5.31 -15.07
N LYS A 49 -13.86 -4.19 -14.74
CA LYS A 49 -13.70 -3.02 -15.61
C LYS A 49 -12.49 -3.11 -16.55
N GLY A 50 -11.75 -4.22 -16.52
CA GLY A 50 -10.58 -4.45 -17.35
C GLY A 50 -9.27 -3.92 -16.79
N ALA A 51 -9.24 -3.40 -15.55
CA ALA A 51 -8.00 -3.01 -14.90
C ALA A 51 -7.23 -4.23 -14.37
N LYS A 52 -5.92 -4.17 -14.35
CA LYS A 52 -5.10 -5.13 -13.59
C LYS A 52 -5.19 -4.77 -12.11
N ALA A 53 -5.75 -5.66 -11.30
CA ALA A 53 -5.88 -5.48 -9.87
C ALA A 53 -5.66 -6.79 -9.12
N PHE A 54 -4.98 -6.69 -7.99
CA PHE A 54 -4.60 -7.84 -7.16
C PHE A 54 -4.97 -7.56 -5.70
N PHE A 55 -5.51 -8.56 -5.02
CA PHE A 55 -5.66 -8.56 -3.58
C PHE A 55 -4.72 -9.60 -2.99
N ILE A 56 -3.84 -9.15 -2.10
CA ILE A 56 -2.71 -9.91 -1.57
C ILE A 56 -2.74 -9.85 -0.04
N ARG A 57 -2.66 -11.02 0.59
CA ARG A 57 -2.51 -11.15 2.04
C ARG A 57 -1.03 -10.97 2.40
N ILE A 58 -0.72 -9.91 3.16
CA ILE A 58 0.68 -9.61 3.53
C ILE A 58 1.31 -10.75 4.32
N GLU A 59 0.58 -11.34 5.25
CA GLU A 59 1.07 -12.46 6.07
C GLU A 59 1.37 -13.74 5.27
N ALA A 60 0.85 -13.84 4.05
CA ALA A 60 1.10 -14.97 3.16
C ALA A 60 2.22 -14.70 2.14
N ILE A 61 2.82 -13.50 2.17
CA ILE A 61 3.97 -13.18 1.31
C ILE A 61 5.20 -13.88 1.87
N ASP A 62 5.68 -14.84 1.11
CA ASP A 62 6.93 -15.57 1.37
C ASP A 62 7.84 -15.52 0.14
N ALA A 63 8.95 -16.25 0.18
CA ALA A 63 9.89 -16.33 -0.94
C ALA A 63 9.25 -16.87 -2.23
N ALA A 64 8.19 -17.67 -2.15
CA ALA A 64 7.49 -18.22 -3.30
C ALA A 64 6.45 -17.24 -3.88
N PHE A 65 5.89 -16.36 -3.04
CA PHE A 65 4.91 -15.33 -3.38
C PHE A 65 3.59 -15.81 -4.02
N GLN A 66 3.52 -17.08 -4.43
CA GLN A 66 2.37 -17.62 -5.20
C GLN A 66 1.10 -17.78 -4.37
N GLY A 67 1.23 -18.11 -3.09
CA GLY A 67 0.09 -18.37 -2.20
C GLY A 67 -0.58 -17.11 -1.64
N ALA A 68 0.00 -15.94 -1.85
CA ALA A 68 -0.47 -14.70 -1.25
C ALA A 68 -1.67 -14.04 -2.01
N PHE A 69 -1.92 -14.46 -3.26
CA PHE A 69 -2.97 -13.87 -4.08
C PHE A 69 -4.35 -14.48 -3.75
N GLU A 70 -5.31 -13.65 -3.36
CA GLU A 70 -6.73 -14.03 -3.24
C GLU A 70 -7.60 -13.45 -4.35
N VAL A 71 -7.14 -12.39 -5.03
CA VAL A 71 -7.71 -11.88 -6.28
C VAL A 71 -6.56 -11.64 -7.26
N GLY A 72 -6.69 -12.13 -8.47
CA GLY A 72 -5.60 -12.27 -9.43
C GLY A 72 -4.75 -13.51 -9.15
N THR A 73 -3.73 -13.72 -9.96
CA THR A 73 -2.80 -14.85 -9.82
C THR A 73 -1.35 -14.40 -9.97
N SER A 74 -0.42 -15.24 -9.55
CA SER A 74 1.01 -14.98 -9.73
C SER A 74 1.42 -14.91 -11.20
N GLU A 75 0.77 -15.70 -12.07
CA GLU A 75 1.01 -15.67 -13.52
C GLU A 75 0.59 -14.32 -14.12
N GLU A 76 -0.59 -13.81 -13.75
CA GLU A 76 -1.06 -12.49 -14.18
C GLU A 76 -0.20 -11.35 -13.65
N PHE A 77 0.39 -11.54 -12.46
CA PHE A 77 1.34 -10.61 -11.88
C PHE A 77 2.65 -10.57 -12.71
N GLU A 78 3.20 -11.72 -13.10
CA GLU A 78 4.39 -11.80 -13.97
C GLU A 78 4.11 -11.20 -15.36
N GLU A 79 2.92 -11.45 -15.92
CA GLU A 79 2.47 -10.82 -17.17
C GLU A 79 2.43 -9.29 -17.04
N TRP A 80 1.92 -8.79 -15.91
CA TRP A 80 1.91 -7.36 -15.65
C TRP A 80 3.31 -6.79 -15.52
N LEU A 81 4.24 -7.45 -14.83
CA LEU A 81 5.64 -7.02 -14.74
C LEU A 81 6.27 -6.84 -16.12
N ALA A 82 5.93 -7.71 -17.08
CA ALA A 82 6.40 -7.65 -18.45
C ALA A 82 5.65 -6.64 -19.34
N SER A 83 4.56 -6.04 -18.86
CA SER A 83 3.73 -5.07 -19.60
C SER A 83 4.16 -3.63 -19.28
N GLU A 84 3.50 -2.65 -19.92
CA GLU A 84 3.68 -1.21 -19.62
C GLU A 84 2.50 -0.60 -18.84
N GLY A 85 1.44 -1.38 -18.59
CA GLY A 85 0.21 -0.91 -17.95
C GLY A 85 0.34 -0.72 -16.45
N GLU A 86 -0.54 0.09 -15.87
CA GLU A 86 -0.69 0.22 -14.41
C GLU A 86 -1.40 -1.00 -13.81
N ALA A 87 -1.14 -1.27 -12.53
CA ALA A 87 -1.91 -2.21 -11.75
C ALA A 87 -2.18 -1.69 -10.34
N PHE A 88 -3.28 -2.16 -9.76
CA PHE A 88 -3.68 -1.89 -8.38
C PHE A 88 -3.32 -3.08 -7.48
N PHE A 89 -2.70 -2.80 -6.36
CA PHE A 89 -2.33 -3.78 -5.34
C PHE A 89 -2.98 -3.41 -4.02
N PHE A 90 -3.90 -4.24 -3.57
CA PHE A 90 -4.49 -4.16 -2.25
C PHE A 90 -3.73 -5.12 -1.35
N LEU A 91 -2.90 -4.57 -0.47
CA LEU A 91 -2.12 -5.31 0.51
C LEU A 91 -2.85 -5.28 1.85
N ASP A 92 -3.46 -6.40 2.21
CA ASP A 92 -4.32 -6.48 3.39
C ASP A 92 -3.63 -7.18 4.57
N SER A 93 -4.12 -6.85 5.77
CA SER A 93 -3.76 -7.53 7.01
C SER A 93 -2.34 -7.29 7.50
N VAL A 94 -1.89 -6.03 7.52
CA VAL A 94 -0.63 -5.64 8.19
C VAL A 94 -0.62 -6.10 9.65
N ASP A 95 -1.75 -5.95 10.34
CA ASP A 95 -1.94 -6.38 11.73
C ASP A 95 -1.77 -7.88 11.93
N GLU A 96 -2.22 -8.71 11.01
CA GLU A 96 -2.05 -10.16 11.07
C GLU A 96 -0.59 -10.57 10.80
N ALA A 97 0.09 -9.88 9.88
CA ALA A 97 1.52 -10.09 9.63
C ALA A 97 2.38 -9.77 10.86
N GLN A 98 2.01 -8.76 11.63
CA GLN A 98 2.72 -8.39 12.87
C GLN A 98 2.53 -9.40 14.00
N LEU A 99 1.46 -10.20 13.99
CA LEU A 99 1.23 -11.26 14.98
C LEU A 99 2.12 -12.50 14.79
N GLY A 100 2.78 -12.62 13.63
CA GLY A 100 3.68 -13.73 13.32
C GLY A 100 5.02 -13.61 14.05
N THR A 101 6.02 -13.09 13.35
CA THR A 101 7.34 -12.77 13.92
C THR A 101 7.55 -11.27 13.96
N PRO A 102 8.44 -10.74 14.84
CA PRO A 102 8.70 -9.30 14.91
C PRO A 102 9.16 -8.65 13.60
N ARG A 103 9.56 -9.45 12.62
CA ARG A 103 10.03 -9.00 11.31
C ARG A 103 9.15 -9.45 10.15
N ALA A 104 8.04 -10.14 10.41
CA ALA A 104 7.22 -10.71 9.35
C ALA A 104 6.67 -9.64 8.38
N LEU A 105 6.25 -8.49 8.91
CA LEU A 105 5.82 -7.37 8.08
C LEU A 105 6.98 -6.80 7.25
N GLU A 106 8.15 -6.59 7.87
CA GLU A 106 9.35 -6.09 7.17
C GLU A 106 9.75 -7.02 6.04
N ASP A 107 9.85 -8.31 6.32
CA ASP A 107 10.23 -9.34 5.34
C ASP A 107 9.22 -9.37 4.17
N ALA A 108 7.92 -9.34 4.46
CA ALA A 108 6.87 -9.34 3.45
C ALA A 108 6.89 -8.09 2.56
N ILE A 109 7.01 -6.90 3.15
CA ILE A 109 7.10 -5.63 2.41
C ILE A 109 8.37 -5.56 1.57
N GLN A 110 9.50 -6.06 2.10
CA GLN A 110 10.77 -6.15 1.37
C GLN A 110 10.68 -7.10 0.17
N VAL A 111 10.09 -8.29 0.36
CA VAL A 111 9.88 -9.25 -0.74
C VAL A 111 8.98 -8.66 -1.81
N PHE A 112 7.85 -8.07 -1.42
CA PHE A 112 6.94 -7.44 -2.37
C PHE A 112 7.61 -6.28 -3.12
N GLY A 113 8.29 -5.38 -2.41
CA GLY A 113 9.01 -4.24 -3.00
C GLY A 113 10.09 -4.66 -4.00
N ALA A 114 10.85 -5.71 -3.69
CA ALA A 114 11.85 -6.27 -4.59
C ALA A 114 11.21 -6.84 -5.87
N ARG A 115 10.05 -7.50 -5.76
CA ARG A 115 9.33 -8.07 -6.90
C ARG A 115 8.80 -7.02 -7.86
N ILE A 116 8.28 -5.90 -7.35
CA ILE A 116 7.73 -4.83 -8.20
C ILE A 116 8.76 -3.79 -8.63
N GLN A 117 10.03 -3.92 -8.25
CA GLN A 117 11.07 -2.90 -8.43
C GLN A 117 11.13 -2.33 -9.85
N VAL A 118 11.05 -3.17 -10.87
CA VAL A 118 11.12 -2.76 -12.29
C VAL A 118 9.84 -2.08 -12.79
N ALA A 119 8.73 -2.24 -12.07
CA ALA A 119 7.40 -1.76 -12.43
C ALA A 119 6.80 -0.81 -11.37
N ARG A 120 7.60 -0.41 -10.41
CA ARG A 120 7.21 0.31 -9.20
C ARG A 120 6.42 1.59 -9.48
N GLU A 121 6.82 2.36 -10.50
CA GLU A 121 6.19 3.64 -10.86
C GLU A 121 4.77 3.50 -11.43
N ARG A 122 4.40 2.31 -11.87
CA ARG A 122 3.08 1.99 -12.40
C ARG A 122 2.26 1.07 -11.50
N ALA A 123 2.77 0.83 -10.29
CA ALA A 123 2.07 0.12 -9.23
C ALA A 123 1.33 1.11 -8.33
N ARG A 124 0.00 1.02 -8.27
CA ARG A 124 -0.85 1.73 -7.29
C ARG A 124 -1.04 0.82 -6.09
N ILE A 125 -0.55 1.23 -4.93
CA ILE A 125 -0.52 0.38 -3.74
C ILE A 125 -1.43 0.98 -2.66
N ILE A 126 -2.39 0.18 -2.23
CA ILE A 126 -3.30 0.48 -1.14
C ILE A 126 -3.05 -0.55 -0.04
N ILE A 127 -2.55 -0.10 1.10
CA ILE A 127 -2.29 -0.94 2.28
C ILE A 127 -3.43 -0.74 3.26
N THR A 128 -3.94 -1.84 3.82
CA THR A 128 -4.94 -1.78 4.90
C THR A 128 -4.33 -2.28 6.20
N SER A 129 -4.64 -1.60 7.30
CA SER A 129 -4.24 -1.99 8.64
C SER A 129 -5.30 -1.60 9.67
N ARG A 130 -5.23 -2.20 10.84
CA ARG A 130 -5.94 -1.69 12.01
C ARG A 130 -5.17 -0.50 12.57
N GLU A 131 -5.91 0.48 13.09
CA GLU A 131 -5.30 1.67 13.69
C GLU A 131 -4.43 1.33 14.90
N ASP A 132 -4.90 0.43 15.77
CA ASP A 132 -4.20 0.01 16.97
C ASP A 132 -2.95 -0.86 16.70
N ALA A 133 -2.85 -1.46 15.53
CA ALA A 133 -1.71 -2.27 15.11
C ALA A 133 -0.65 -1.47 14.34
N TRP A 134 -1.03 -0.40 13.64
CA TRP A 134 -0.11 0.41 12.85
C TRP A 134 0.84 1.23 13.72
N GLN A 135 2.12 0.97 13.60
CA GLN A 135 3.18 1.72 14.30
C GLN A 135 3.64 2.89 13.42
N ALA A 136 3.07 4.07 13.65
CA ALA A 136 3.17 5.23 12.77
C ALA A 136 4.60 5.61 12.33
N LEU A 137 5.61 5.44 13.18
CA LEU A 137 7.00 5.78 12.83
C LEU A 137 7.73 4.64 12.12
N SER A 138 7.68 3.41 12.67
CA SER A 138 8.43 2.27 12.14
C SER A 138 7.82 1.75 10.83
N ASP A 139 6.49 1.54 10.81
CA ASP A 139 5.82 0.95 9.66
C ASP A 139 5.76 1.94 8.49
N ARG A 140 5.61 3.24 8.79
CA ARG A 140 5.73 4.30 7.78
C ARG A 140 7.12 4.30 7.13
N THR A 141 8.19 4.31 7.94
CA THR A 141 9.55 4.27 7.43
C THR A 141 9.79 3.03 6.57
N LEU A 142 9.25 1.89 6.97
CA LEU A 142 9.32 0.63 6.25
C LEU A 142 8.70 0.73 4.85
N VAL A 143 7.45 1.20 4.76
CA VAL A 143 6.76 1.31 3.47
C VAL A 143 7.37 2.39 2.58
N GLU A 144 7.82 3.50 3.12
CA GLU A 144 8.53 4.54 2.38
C GLU A 144 9.87 4.05 1.83
N GLN A 145 10.58 3.20 2.55
CA GLN A 145 11.86 2.64 2.15
C GLN A 145 11.72 1.60 1.03
N TYR A 146 10.80 0.66 1.16
CA TYR A 146 10.70 -0.49 0.27
C TYR A 146 9.65 -0.31 -0.85
N LEU A 147 8.68 0.57 -0.67
CA LEU A 147 7.61 0.84 -1.62
C LEU A 147 7.53 2.34 -2.02
N PRO A 148 8.64 3.01 -2.30
CA PRO A 148 8.58 4.42 -2.69
C PRO A 148 7.84 4.57 -4.03
N HIS A 149 7.29 5.76 -4.27
CA HIS A 149 6.82 6.20 -5.58
C HIS A 149 7.59 7.47 -5.98
N GLY A 150 7.95 7.58 -7.23
CA GLY A 150 8.86 8.63 -7.73
C GLY A 150 10.32 8.17 -7.77
N ALA A 151 11.16 8.92 -8.47
CA ALA A 151 12.58 8.63 -8.54
C ALA A 151 13.19 8.66 -7.13
N PRO A 152 14.15 7.77 -6.82
CA PRO A 152 14.91 7.89 -5.60
C PRO A 152 15.48 9.30 -5.54
N VAL A 153 15.29 9.97 -4.41
CA VAL A 153 16.00 11.23 -4.14
C VAL A 153 17.47 10.83 -4.05
N ASP A 154 18.17 10.99 -5.17
CA ASP A 154 19.64 10.90 -5.17
C ASP A 154 20.10 11.83 -4.06
N ALA A 155 20.92 11.30 -3.17
CA ALA A 155 21.59 12.05 -2.12
C ALA A 155 22.48 13.10 -2.79
N GLN A 156 21.91 14.24 -3.14
CA GLN A 156 22.68 15.43 -3.42
C GLN A 156 23.04 16.08 -2.09
N GLU A 157 24.29 15.85 -1.71
CA GLU A 157 24.97 16.66 -0.72
C GLU A 157 24.76 18.16 -0.96
N GLY A 158 24.36 18.83 0.10
CA GLY A 158 24.80 20.19 0.37
C GLY A 158 24.17 21.32 -0.42
N ALA A 159 23.09 21.89 0.13
CA ALA A 159 22.98 23.36 0.21
C ALA A 159 21.90 23.71 1.23
N LEU A 160 22.35 24.30 2.33
CA LEU A 160 21.53 25.06 3.28
C LEU A 160 20.67 26.09 2.54
N LYS A 161 19.37 26.05 2.75
CA LYS A 161 18.52 27.25 2.82
C LYS A 161 17.33 26.97 3.69
N ASP A 162 17.28 27.73 4.77
CA ASP A 162 16.10 27.94 5.61
C ASP A 162 14.89 28.31 4.76
N SER A 163 13.79 27.62 4.96
CA SER A 163 12.46 28.19 4.92
C SER A 163 11.49 27.25 5.63
N ASN A 164 11.00 27.78 6.71
CA ASN A 164 10.01 27.31 7.64
C ASN A 164 8.65 27.29 6.93
N GLU A 165 8.09 26.11 6.67
CA GLU A 165 6.64 25.94 6.53
C GLU A 165 6.27 24.54 6.98
N ALA A 166 5.42 24.51 7.99
CA ALA A 166 4.87 23.32 8.61
C ALA A 166 3.84 22.69 7.65
N GLU A 167 4.15 21.56 7.05
CA GLU A 167 3.14 20.71 6.39
C GLU A 167 2.64 19.65 7.36
N SER A 168 1.33 19.64 7.49
CA SER A 168 0.56 18.76 8.36
C SER A 168 0.48 17.34 7.76
N ASP A 169 0.87 16.36 8.55
CA ASP A 169 0.74 14.93 8.26
C ASP A 169 -0.72 14.48 8.25
N GLY A 170 -1.12 13.79 7.19
CA GLY A 170 -2.47 13.29 7.03
C GLY A 170 -2.61 11.76 6.95
N VAL A 171 -3.41 11.12 7.84
CA VAL A 171 -3.77 9.68 7.82
C VAL A 171 -5.26 9.52 7.59
N LEU A 172 -5.69 8.69 6.63
CA LEU A 172 -7.11 8.39 6.39
C LEU A 172 -7.66 7.36 7.37
N LYS A 173 -8.73 7.68 8.08
CA LYS A 173 -9.54 6.75 8.86
C LYS A 173 -10.88 6.51 8.16
N ILE A 174 -11.23 5.23 7.92
CA ILE A 174 -12.55 4.83 7.45
C ILE A 174 -13.31 4.20 8.63
N TYR A 175 -14.48 4.70 8.91
CA TYR A 175 -15.40 4.18 9.93
C TYR A 175 -16.47 3.31 9.29
#